data_d35284527ac3ece4b43a5c63b962c371
#
_entry.id   d35284527ac3ece4b43a5c63b962c371
#
_cell.length_a   1.000
_cell.length_b   1.000
_cell.length_c   1.000
_cell.angle_alpha   90.00
_cell.angle_beta   90.00
_cell.angle_gamma   90.00
#
_symmetry.space_group_name_H-M   'P 1'
#
loop_
_entity.id
_entity.type
_entity.pdbx_description
1 polymer ?
#
loop_
_entity_poly.entity_id
_entity_poly.type
_entity_poly.pdbx_seq_one_letter_code
_entity_poly.pdbx_strand_id
1 'polypeptide(L)'
;GTTGEGIHCSVDERKKIAERWVNAAQGKLSITLHTGALSIKDAVDLSRHAETLDIFATSAIGPCFFKPGNLDDLIAYCQAIAAAAPSKGFYYYHSGMSGVNLDMEQFLIKAESKIPNLSGIKFNNADLYEFQRCLRVSGGKFDIPFGVDEHLPGGLAVGAIGAVGSTYNYAAPLFHKIIADFNAGDQVAVQRGMDHVIALIRVLVEFGGVAAGKAAMQLHGIDAGNPRLPLRALTKEQKQTVVNRMRDAITLQ
;
A
#
# COMPACT_ATOMS: atom_id res chain seq x y z
N GLY A 1 1.38 2.92 -6.61
CA GLY A 1 0.45 3.54 -5.65
C GLY A 1 1.03 4.81 -5.05
N THR A 2 0.60 5.16 -3.85
CA THR A 2 0.99 6.41 -3.17
C THR A 2 2.50 6.53 -2.97
N THR A 3 3.13 5.52 -2.39
CA THR A 3 4.58 5.51 -2.13
C THR A 3 5.40 5.62 -3.40
N GLY A 4 4.94 5.00 -4.49
CA GLY A 4 5.60 5.06 -5.81
C GLY A 4 5.21 6.28 -6.63
N GLU A 5 4.48 7.26 -6.07
CA GLU A 5 4.07 8.49 -6.74
C GLU A 5 3.30 8.24 -8.05
N GLY A 6 2.59 7.10 -8.15
CA GLY A 6 1.97 6.64 -9.39
C GLY A 6 1.02 7.64 -10.05
N ILE A 7 0.34 8.49 -9.25
CA ILE A 7 -0.54 9.55 -9.75
C ILE A 7 0.22 10.70 -10.40
N HIS A 8 1.53 10.86 -10.11
CA HIS A 8 2.40 11.88 -10.68
C HIS A 8 3.26 11.34 -11.84
N CYS A 9 3.07 10.08 -12.21
CA CYS A 9 3.69 9.47 -13.37
C CYS A 9 2.71 9.45 -14.55
N SER A 10 3.20 9.64 -15.77
CA SER A 10 2.38 9.43 -16.96
C SER A 10 2.02 7.96 -17.14
N VAL A 11 0.99 7.66 -17.94
CA VAL A 11 0.61 6.28 -18.27
C VAL A 11 1.79 5.50 -18.84
N ASP A 12 2.55 6.09 -19.76
CA ASP A 12 3.70 5.44 -20.40
C ASP A 12 4.83 5.15 -19.40
N GLU A 13 5.11 6.08 -18.48
CA GLU A 13 6.08 5.84 -17.42
C GLU A 13 5.64 4.69 -16.51
N ARG A 14 4.36 4.63 -16.14
CA ARG A 14 3.81 3.56 -15.29
C ARG A 14 3.89 2.20 -15.98
N LYS A 15 3.62 2.12 -17.29
CA LYS A 15 3.77 0.89 -18.09
C LYS A 15 5.24 0.42 -18.10
N LYS A 16 6.18 1.31 -18.41
CA LYS A 16 7.61 1.00 -18.38
C LYS A 16 8.10 0.54 -17.00
N ILE A 17 7.63 1.18 -15.93
CA ILE A 17 7.96 0.79 -14.56
C ILE A 17 7.42 -0.62 -14.27
N ALA A 18 6.18 -0.92 -14.67
CA ALA A 18 5.59 -2.24 -14.49
C ALA A 18 6.39 -3.34 -15.20
N GLU A 19 6.73 -3.14 -16.47
CA GLU A 19 7.58 -4.05 -17.27
C GLU A 19 8.94 -4.26 -16.60
N ARG A 20 9.55 -3.17 -16.11
CA ARG A 20 10.86 -3.25 -15.46
C ARG A 20 10.80 -4.02 -14.16
N TRP A 21 9.74 -3.86 -13.36
CA TRP A 21 9.53 -4.62 -12.15
C TRP A 21 9.36 -6.12 -12.43
N VAL A 22 8.54 -6.49 -13.40
CA VAL A 22 8.34 -7.89 -13.81
C VAL A 22 9.66 -8.51 -14.25
N ASN A 23 10.39 -7.82 -15.13
CA ASN A 23 11.68 -8.29 -15.61
C ASN A 23 12.73 -8.43 -14.49
N ALA A 24 12.74 -7.52 -13.51
CA ALA A 24 13.69 -7.58 -12.41
C ALA A 24 13.32 -8.64 -11.37
N ALA A 25 12.04 -8.87 -11.15
CA ALA A 25 11.55 -9.86 -10.18
C ALA A 25 11.81 -11.30 -10.62
N GLN A 26 11.81 -11.58 -11.92
CA GLN A 26 12.08 -12.93 -12.49
C GLN A 26 11.26 -14.03 -11.78
N GLY A 27 9.99 -13.77 -11.50
CA GLY A 27 9.10 -14.69 -10.78
C GLY A 27 9.40 -14.89 -9.28
N LYS A 28 10.40 -14.22 -8.72
CA LYS A 28 10.76 -14.34 -7.29
C LYS A 28 9.87 -13.53 -6.36
N LEU A 29 9.08 -12.61 -6.89
CA LEU A 29 8.17 -11.75 -6.15
C LEU A 29 6.79 -11.78 -6.78
N SER A 30 5.74 -11.89 -5.95
CA SER A 30 4.36 -11.66 -6.39
C SER A 30 4.12 -10.15 -6.53
N ILE A 31 3.90 -9.69 -7.77
CA ILE A 31 3.76 -8.26 -8.06
C ILE A 31 2.29 -7.89 -8.12
N THR A 32 1.87 -6.91 -7.33
CA THR A 32 0.58 -6.24 -7.47
C THR A 32 0.79 -4.84 -8.05
N LEU A 33 0.23 -4.58 -9.23
CA LEU A 33 0.32 -3.27 -9.88
C LEU A 33 -0.86 -2.39 -9.48
N HIS A 34 -0.55 -1.18 -8.99
CA HIS A 34 -1.58 -0.17 -8.80
C HIS A 34 -1.90 0.49 -10.14
N THR A 35 -3.10 0.26 -10.67
CA THR A 35 -3.55 0.76 -11.99
C THR A 35 -4.50 1.95 -11.87
N GLY A 36 -5.00 2.28 -10.67
CA GLY A 36 -5.86 3.44 -10.45
C GLY A 36 -5.26 4.74 -10.96
N ALA A 37 -6.09 5.57 -11.57
CA ALA A 37 -5.74 6.89 -12.10
C ALA A 37 -6.93 7.85 -11.93
N LEU A 38 -6.70 9.17 -12.11
CA LEU A 38 -7.78 10.16 -12.09
C LEU A 38 -8.76 9.97 -13.25
N SER A 39 -8.23 9.65 -14.44
CA SER A 39 -9.02 9.29 -15.61
C SER A 39 -9.35 7.79 -15.57
N ILE A 40 -10.63 7.44 -15.63
CA ILE A 40 -11.03 6.02 -15.72
C ILE A 40 -10.48 5.35 -16.98
N LYS A 41 -10.33 6.10 -18.09
CA LYS A 41 -9.75 5.58 -19.33
C LYS A 41 -8.28 5.18 -19.14
N ASP A 42 -7.51 5.99 -18.40
CA ASP A 42 -6.12 5.70 -18.09
C ASP A 42 -5.99 4.51 -17.14
N ALA A 43 -6.88 4.42 -16.14
CA ALA A 43 -6.91 3.28 -15.22
C ALA A 43 -7.22 1.96 -15.94
N VAL A 44 -8.19 1.97 -16.87
CA VAL A 44 -8.53 0.82 -17.73
C VAL A 44 -7.39 0.47 -18.67
N ASP A 45 -6.70 1.46 -19.26
CA ASP A 45 -5.54 1.23 -20.13
C ASP A 45 -4.37 0.62 -19.37
N LEU A 46 -4.09 1.11 -18.17
CA LEU A 46 -3.06 0.53 -17.28
C LEU A 46 -3.42 -0.89 -16.85
N SER A 47 -4.70 -1.18 -16.56
CA SER A 47 -5.14 -2.53 -16.22
C SER A 47 -5.04 -3.48 -17.42
N ARG A 48 -5.41 -3.03 -18.61
CA ARG A 48 -5.25 -3.82 -19.85
C ARG A 48 -3.78 -4.13 -20.13
N HIS A 49 -2.88 -3.19 -19.90
CA HIS A 49 -1.45 -3.45 -19.99
C HIS A 49 -0.99 -4.45 -18.91
N ALA A 50 -1.49 -4.31 -17.68
CA ALA A 50 -1.19 -5.22 -16.59
C ALA A 50 -1.63 -6.67 -16.87
N GLU A 51 -2.73 -6.87 -17.61
CA GLU A 51 -3.20 -8.19 -18.06
C GLU A 51 -2.16 -8.95 -18.90
N THR A 52 -1.33 -8.22 -19.66
CA THR A 52 -0.30 -8.83 -20.52
C THR A 52 0.98 -9.20 -19.77
N LEU A 53 1.10 -8.85 -18.49
CA LEU A 53 2.31 -9.04 -17.69
C LEU A 53 2.17 -10.25 -16.75
N ASP A 54 3.31 -10.84 -16.37
CA ASP A 54 3.37 -11.87 -15.34
C ASP A 54 3.33 -11.22 -13.95
N ILE A 55 2.12 -10.92 -13.49
CA ILE A 55 1.83 -10.30 -12.20
C ILE A 55 0.74 -11.07 -11.46
N PHE A 56 0.74 -10.90 -10.14
CA PHE A 56 -0.24 -11.52 -9.25
C PHE A 56 -1.61 -10.84 -9.32
N ALA A 57 -1.64 -9.50 -9.24
CA ALA A 57 -2.88 -8.74 -9.13
C ALA A 57 -2.74 -7.30 -9.63
N THR A 58 -3.89 -6.67 -9.83
CA THR A 58 -4.04 -5.22 -9.99
C THR A 58 -4.68 -4.59 -8.75
N SER A 59 -4.51 -3.29 -8.58
CA SER A 59 -5.19 -2.56 -7.52
C SER A 59 -5.54 -1.13 -7.94
N ALA A 60 -6.57 -0.56 -7.33
CA ALA A 60 -6.92 0.85 -7.55
C ALA A 60 -7.39 1.51 -6.26
N ILE A 61 -6.88 2.73 -5.99
CA ILE A 61 -7.43 3.61 -4.95
C ILE A 61 -8.74 4.22 -5.44
N GLY A 62 -9.63 4.55 -4.51
CA GLY A 62 -10.87 5.27 -4.86
C GLY A 62 -10.59 6.62 -5.53
N PRO A 63 -11.54 7.13 -6.33
CA PRO A 63 -11.42 8.44 -6.96
C PRO A 63 -11.17 9.53 -5.92
N CYS A 64 -10.09 10.31 -6.07
CA CYS A 64 -9.66 11.24 -5.04
C CYS A 64 -10.14 12.68 -5.23
N PHE A 65 -10.66 13.05 -6.41
CA PHE A 65 -11.17 14.40 -6.67
C PHE A 65 -12.71 14.41 -6.64
N PHE A 66 -13.37 13.84 -7.65
CA PHE A 66 -14.81 13.56 -7.59
C PHE A 66 -15.04 12.22 -6.93
N LYS A 67 -15.78 12.20 -5.84
CA LYS A 67 -15.97 10.99 -5.02
C LYS A 67 -17.25 10.27 -5.40
N PRO A 68 -17.29 8.94 -5.30
CA PRO A 68 -18.53 8.20 -5.48
C PRO A 68 -19.54 8.62 -4.40
N GLY A 69 -20.77 8.82 -4.79
CA GLY A 69 -21.85 9.21 -3.87
C GLY A 69 -22.35 8.06 -3.00
N ASN A 70 -22.11 6.83 -3.44
CA ASN A 70 -22.58 5.60 -2.78
C ASN A 70 -21.71 4.39 -3.19
N LEU A 71 -22.04 3.22 -2.63
CA LEU A 71 -21.31 1.97 -2.91
C LEU A 71 -21.46 1.50 -4.36
N ASP A 72 -22.61 1.71 -4.99
CA ASP A 72 -22.83 1.26 -6.36
C ASP A 72 -21.97 2.04 -7.36
N ASP A 73 -21.77 3.34 -7.14
CA ASP A 73 -20.84 4.17 -7.91
C ASP A 73 -19.39 3.71 -7.73
N LEU A 74 -18.99 3.40 -6.50
CA LEU A 74 -17.64 2.88 -6.21
C LEU A 74 -17.42 1.51 -6.87
N ILE A 75 -18.40 0.63 -6.78
CA ILE A 75 -18.35 -0.71 -7.39
C ILE A 75 -18.27 -0.60 -8.91
N ALA A 76 -19.05 0.28 -9.53
CA ALA A 76 -19.00 0.50 -10.98
C ALA A 76 -17.61 0.99 -11.43
N TYR A 77 -17.00 1.91 -10.67
CA TYR A 77 -15.62 2.36 -10.91
C TYR A 77 -14.61 1.20 -10.81
N CYS A 78 -14.68 0.42 -9.73
CA CYS A 78 -13.78 -0.73 -9.54
C CYS A 78 -14.00 -1.81 -10.61
N GLN A 79 -15.25 -2.10 -10.96
CA GLN A 79 -15.63 -3.09 -11.97
C GLN A 79 -15.04 -2.74 -13.35
N ALA A 80 -15.10 -1.47 -13.75
CA ALA A 80 -14.54 -1.03 -15.03
C ALA A 80 -13.01 -1.26 -15.11
N ILE A 81 -12.30 -1.07 -14.00
CA ILE A 81 -10.85 -1.28 -13.91
C ILE A 81 -10.52 -2.79 -13.87
N ALA A 82 -11.22 -3.53 -13.01
CA ALA A 82 -11.01 -4.96 -12.80
C ALA A 82 -11.30 -5.78 -14.07
N ALA A 83 -12.36 -5.43 -14.80
CA ALA A 83 -12.75 -6.09 -16.05
C ALA A 83 -11.69 -5.95 -17.18
N ALA A 84 -10.79 -4.98 -17.09
CA ALA A 84 -9.71 -4.80 -18.06
C ALA A 84 -8.50 -5.74 -17.83
N ALA A 85 -8.46 -6.44 -16.69
CA ALA A 85 -7.46 -7.44 -16.35
C ALA A 85 -8.14 -8.67 -15.71
N PRO A 86 -8.98 -9.41 -16.46
CA PRO A 86 -9.87 -10.44 -15.90
C PRO A 86 -9.13 -11.67 -15.37
N SER A 87 -7.92 -11.97 -15.86
CA SER A 87 -7.11 -13.09 -15.37
C SER A 87 -6.31 -12.75 -14.09
N LYS A 88 -6.26 -11.48 -13.71
CA LYS A 88 -5.52 -11.00 -12.53
C LYS A 88 -6.49 -10.73 -11.39
N GLY A 89 -6.08 -11.03 -10.14
CA GLY A 89 -6.83 -10.58 -8.97
C GLY A 89 -6.96 -9.05 -8.93
N PHE A 90 -8.05 -8.55 -8.39
CA PHE A 90 -8.26 -7.11 -8.20
C PHE A 90 -8.36 -6.79 -6.70
N TYR A 91 -7.62 -5.78 -6.25
CA TYR A 91 -7.69 -5.24 -4.89
C TYR A 91 -8.19 -3.80 -4.90
N TYR A 92 -9.24 -3.52 -4.17
CA TYR A 92 -9.57 -2.13 -3.87
C TYR A 92 -8.57 -1.58 -2.82
N TYR A 93 -7.98 -0.43 -3.08
CA TYR A 93 -7.12 0.26 -2.10
C TYR A 93 -7.96 1.24 -1.29
N HIS A 94 -8.43 0.79 -0.13
CA HIS A 94 -9.10 1.64 0.85
C HIS A 94 -8.08 2.50 1.58
N SER A 95 -8.21 3.82 1.45
CA SER A 95 -7.33 4.79 2.11
C SER A 95 -8.04 6.10 2.33
N GLY A 96 -7.89 6.67 3.52
CA GLY A 96 -8.38 8.01 3.84
C GLY A 96 -7.89 9.10 2.89
N MET A 97 -6.74 8.90 2.21
CA MET A 97 -6.21 9.82 1.20
C MET A 97 -7.14 10.00 0.00
N SER A 98 -7.95 9.01 -0.35
CA SER A 98 -8.96 9.16 -1.40
C SER A 98 -10.11 10.08 -0.97
N GLY A 99 -10.36 10.19 0.34
CA GLY A 99 -11.52 10.84 0.92
C GLY A 99 -12.84 10.10 0.62
N VAL A 100 -12.77 8.85 0.15
CA VAL A 100 -13.93 7.95 0.04
C VAL A 100 -14.19 7.36 1.42
N ASN A 101 -15.33 7.71 2.00
CA ASN A 101 -15.75 7.25 3.32
C ASN A 101 -17.04 6.43 3.17
N LEU A 102 -16.89 5.18 2.73
CA LEU A 102 -17.97 4.22 2.55
C LEU A 102 -17.63 2.94 3.32
N ASP A 103 -18.65 2.22 3.80
CA ASP A 103 -18.50 0.98 4.56
C ASP A 103 -17.87 -0.13 3.69
N MET A 104 -16.68 -0.60 4.07
CA MET A 104 -15.92 -1.57 3.28
C MET A 104 -16.42 -3.01 3.44
N GLU A 105 -17.05 -3.35 4.55
CA GLU A 105 -17.75 -4.63 4.67
C GLU A 105 -18.89 -4.71 3.65
N GLN A 106 -19.72 -3.67 3.57
CA GLN A 106 -20.81 -3.60 2.59
C GLN A 106 -20.30 -3.52 1.15
N PHE A 107 -19.13 -2.87 0.94
CA PHE A 107 -18.47 -2.90 -0.36
C PHE A 107 -18.13 -4.34 -0.77
N LEU A 108 -17.47 -5.11 0.09
CA LEU A 108 -17.10 -6.50 -0.21
C LEU A 108 -18.32 -7.36 -0.50
N ILE A 109 -19.36 -7.28 0.34
CA ILE A 109 -20.61 -8.04 0.18
C ILE A 109 -21.27 -7.75 -1.18
N LYS A 110 -21.39 -6.47 -1.55
CA LYS A 110 -22.05 -6.08 -2.79
C LYS A 110 -21.18 -6.29 -4.04
N ALA A 111 -19.86 -6.11 -3.91
CA ALA A 111 -18.93 -6.22 -5.02
C ALA A 111 -18.62 -7.67 -5.42
N GLU A 112 -18.77 -8.63 -4.51
CA GLU A 112 -18.45 -10.05 -4.74
C GLU A 112 -19.11 -10.62 -6.00
N SER A 113 -20.38 -10.30 -6.23
CA SER A 113 -21.11 -10.78 -7.42
C SER A 113 -20.90 -9.91 -8.67
N LYS A 114 -20.41 -8.67 -8.49
CA LYS A 114 -20.25 -7.69 -9.59
C LYS A 114 -18.83 -7.63 -10.15
N ILE A 115 -17.83 -8.05 -9.35
CA ILE A 115 -16.41 -8.04 -9.73
C ILE A 115 -15.87 -9.46 -9.57
N PRO A 116 -15.94 -10.31 -10.61
CA PRO A 116 -15.61 -11.74 -10.50
C PRO A 116 -14.17 -12.03 -10.04
N ASN A 117 -13.23 -11.14 -10.34
CA ASN A 117 -11.82 -11.23 -9.96
C ASN A 117 -11.47 -10.40 -8.71
N LEU A 118 -12.47 -9.98 -7.90
CA LEU A 118 -12.21 -9.31 -6.63
C LEU A 118 -11.49 -10.26 -5.66
N SER A 119 -10.26 -9.91 -5.32
CA SER A 119 -9.43 -10.70 -4.39
C SER A 119 -9.46 -10.14 -2.97
N GLY A 120 -9.69 -8.84 -2.80
CA GLY A 120 -9.74 -8.24 -1.48
C GLY A 120 -9.61 -6.72 -1.46
N ILE A 121 -9.19 -6.23 -0.29
CA ILE A 121 -8.97 -4.81 -0.03
C ILE A 121 -7.60 -4.61 0.62
N LYS A 122 -6.74 -3.73 0.08
CA LYS A 122 -5.67 -3.16 0.90
C LYS A 122 -6.31 -2.17 1.87
N PHE A 123 -6.34 -2.51 3.15
CA PHE A 123 -7.03 -1.73 4.18
C PHE A 123 -6.08 -0.75 4.88
N ASN A 124 -6.08 0.50 4.42
CA ASN A 124 -5.24 1.57 4.96
C ASN A 124 -6.08 2.58 5.75
N ASN A 125 -6.69 2.10 6.82
CA ASN A 125 -7.47 2.86 7.79
C ASN A 125 -7.19 2.32 9.19
N ALA A 126 -7.23 3.19 10.21
CA ALA A 126 -7.00 2.84 11.60
C ALA A 126 -8.23 2.20 12.29
N ASP A 127 -9.39 2.16 11.64
CA ASP A 127 -10.60 1.52 12.16
C ASP A 127 -10.47 0.00 12.18
N LEU A 128 -9.96 -0.52 13.30
CA LEU A 128 -9.80 -1.96 13.50
C LEU A 128 -11.14 -2.70 13.58
N TYR A 129 -12.23 -2.04 13.99
CA TYR A 129 -13.54 -2.65 14.00
C TYR A 129 -14.05 -2.91 12.58
N GLU A 130 -13.95 -1.93 11.68
CA GLU A 130 -14.27 -2.13 10.27
C GLU A 130 -13.36 -3.16 9.62
N PHE A 131 -12.05 -3.10 9.90
CA PHE A 131 -11.09 -4.10 9.41
C PHE A 131 -11.49 -5.51 9.81
N GLN A 132 -11.84 -5.72 11.09
CA GLN A 132 -12.26 -7.02 11.61
C GLN A 132 -13.56 -7.53 10.97
N ARG A 133 -14.51 -6.64 10.65
CA ARG A 133 -15.74 -6.99 9.91
C ARG A 133 -15.40 -7.44 8.50
N CYS A 134 -14.52 -6.72 7.79
CA CYS A 134 -14.07 -7.08 6.45
C CYS A 134 -13.43 -8.48 6.40
N LEU A 135 -12.62 -8.85 7.40
CA LEU A 135 -11.97 -10.17 7.49
C LEU A 135 -12.98 -11.34 7.58
N ARG A 136 -14.24 -11.09 7.95
CA ARG A 136 -15.26 -12.14 8.13
C ARG A 136 -16.23 -12.26 6.96
N VAL A 137 -16.18 -11.34 6.01
CA VAL A 137 -17.08 -11.40 4.84
C VAL A 137 -16.88 -12.71 4.09
N SER A 138 -17.99 -13.34 3.70
CA SER A 138 -18.03 -14.58 2.93
C SER A 138 -17.14 -15.69 3.52
N GLY A 139 -17.14 -15.82 4.86
CA GLY A 139 -16.37 -16.82 5.57
C GLY A 139 -14.85 -16.59 5.56
N GLY A 140 -14.40 -15.36 5.36
CA GLY A 140 -12.97 -15.02 5.30
C GLY A 140 -12.33 -15.26 3.94
N LYS A 141 -13.14 -15.26 2.89
CA LYS A 141 -12.69 -15.50 1.50
C LYS A 141 -11.68 -14.46 1.00
N PHE A 142 -11.83 -13.20 1.42
CA PHE A 142 -11.06 -12.09 0.87
C PHE A 142 -9.72 -11.90 1.58
N ASP A 143 -8.68 -11.63 0.81
CA ASP A 143 -7.38 -11.21 1.34
C ASP A 143 -7.43 -9.71 1.67
N ILE A 144 -7.20 -9.38 2.96
CA ILE A 144 -7.29 -8.01 3.46
C ILE A 144 -5.95 -7.61 4.10
N PRO A 145 -4.91 -7.29 3.32
CA PRO A 145 -3.65 -6.82 3.89
C PRO A 145 -3.81 -5.49 4.62
N PHE A 146 -3.28 -5.43 5.86
CA PHE A 146 -3.35 -4.26 6.71
C PHE A 146 -2.36 -3.19 6.23
N GLY A 147 -2.79 -1.93 6.16
CA GLY A 147 -2.05 -0.86 5.50
C GLY A 147 -1.52 0.25 6.40
N VAL A 148 -1.68 0.15 7.74
CA VAL A 148 -1.24 1.18 8.69
C VAL A 148 -0.06 0.66 9.48
N ASP A 149 1.14 1.02 9.04
CA ASP A 149 2.41 0.47 9.53
C ASP A 149 2.59 0.68 11.04
N GLU A 150 2.27 1.88 11.53
CA GLU A 150 2.35 2.26 12.92
C GLU A 150 1.31 1.60 13.83
N HIS A 151 0.31 0.93 13.27
CA HIS A 151 -0.72 0.18 14.00
C HIS A 151 -0.61 -1.34 13.78
N LEU A 152 0.49 -1.83 13.24
CA LEU A 152 0.66 -3.23 12.86
C LEU A 152 0.28 -4.22 13.98
N PRO A 153 0.70 -4.07 15.25
CA PRO A 153 0.31 -5.00 16.32
C PRO A 153 -1.21 -5.05 16.55
N GLY A 154 -1.91 -3.90 16.42
CA GLY A 154 -3.36 -3.85 16.49
C GLY A 154 -4.02 -4.62 15.35
N GLY A 155 -3.51 -4.48 14.12
CA GLY A 155 -3.96 -5.26 12.96
C GLY A 155 -3.78 -6.77 13.18
N LEU A 156 -2.60 -7.20 13.67
CA LEU A 156 -2.31 -8.60 14.00
C LEU A 156 -3.25 -9.14 15.07
N ALA A 157 -3.53 -8.35 16.12
CA ALA A 157 -4.41 -8.75 17.23
C ALA A 157 -5.85 -9.03 16.79
N VAL A 158 -6.33 -8.37 15.74
CA VAL A 158 -7.68 -8.60 15.19
C VAL A 158 -7.70 -9.52 13.97
N GLY A 159 -6.56 -10.12 13.59
CA GLY A 159 -6.48 -11.19 12.61
C GLY A 159 -5.85 -10.83 11.27
N ALA A 160 -5.08 -9.75 11.15
CA ALA A 160 -4.29 -9.50 9.95
C ALA A 160 -3.25 -10.62 9.73
N ILE A 161 -3.20 -11.17 8.51
CA ILE A 161 -2.22 -12.19 8.11
C ILE A 161 -1.13 -11.63 7.22
N GLY A 162 -1.28 -10.39 6.75
CA GLY A 162 -0.32 -9.68 5.92
C GLY A 162 -0.46 -8.18 6.05
N ALA A 163 0.58 -7.46 5.67
CA ALA A 163 0.60 -6.01 5.71
C ALA A 163 1.28 -5.40 4.47
N VAL A 164 0.82 -4.22 4.05
CA VAL A 164 1.36 -3.49 2.91
C VAL A 164 1.51 -2.01 3.26
N GLY A 165 2.73 -1.55 3.44
CA GLY A 165 3.01 -0.17 3.81
C GLY A 165 4.32 0.38 3.25
N SER A 166 4.53 1.67 3.41
CA SER A 166 5.69 2.35 2.84
C SER A 166 6.99 2.07 3.61
N THR A 167 6.90 1.90 4.93
CA THR A 167 8.08 1.73 5.80
C THR A 167 8.75 0.38 5.61
N TYR A 168 8.03 -0.62 5.12
CA TYR A 168 8.58 -1.95 4.82
C TYR A 168 9.64 -1.93 3.72
N ASN A 169 9.68 -0.89 2.86
CA ASN A 169 10.72 -0.74 1.85
C ASN A 169 12.14 -0.60 2.44
N TYR A 170 12.27 -0.02 3.62
CA TYR A 170 13.57 0.27 4.23
C TYR A 170 13.72 -0.23 5.66
N ALA A 171 12.67 -0.73 6.29
CA ALA A 171 12.68 -1.21 7.67
C ALA A 171 12.06 -2.61 7.84
N ALA A 172 11.95 -3.42 6.78
CA ALA A 172 11.33 -4.75 6.83
C ALA A 172 11.87 -5.64 7.97
N PRO A 173 13.19 -5.71 8.26
CA PRO A 173 13.69 -6.54 9.35
C PRO A 173 13.12 -6.17 10.73
N LEU A 174 12.92 -4.86 11.00
CA LEU A 174 12.27 -4.38 12.23
C LEU A 174 10.84 -4.92 12.35
N PHE A 175 10.05 -4.80 11.28
CA PHE A 175 8.67 -5.28 11.27
C PHE A 175 8.56 -6.80 11.33
N HIS A 176 9.45 -7.54 10.68
CA HIS A 176 9.51 -9.00 10.81
C HIS A 176 9.80 -9.43 12.25
N LYS A 177 10.69 -8.70 12.96
CA LYS A 177 10.92 -8.96 14.37
C LYS A 177 9.67 -8.70 15.21
N ILE A 178 8.99 -7.57 15.01
CA ILE A 178 7.73 -7.24 15.70
C ILE A 178 6.69 -8.34 15.50
N ILE A 179 6.54 -8.85 14.27
CA ILE A 179 5.61 -9.94 13.96
C ILE A 179 6.02 -11.23 14.69
N ALA A 180 7.32 -11.54 14.71
CA ALA A 180 7.83 -12.73 15.41
C ALA A 180 7.59 -12.63 16.93
N ASP A 181 7.90 -11.49 17.53
CA ASP A 181 7.68 -11.22 18.96
C ASP A 181 6.17 -11.28 19.30
N PHE A 182 5.30 -10.72 18.44
CA PHE A 182 3.86 -10.80 18.59
C PHE A 182 3.37 -12.26 18.59
N ASN A 183 3.83 -13.06 17.63
CA ASN A 183 3.47 -14.47 17.53
C ASN A 183 3.99 -15.31 18.68
N ALA A 184 5.12 -14.91 19.29
CA ALA A 184 5.66 -15.51 20.48
C ALA A 184 4.94 -15.08 21.78
N GLY A 185 4.04 -14.09 21.72
CA GLY A 185 3.34 -13.54 22.89
C GLY A 185 4.20 -12.57 23.72
N ASP A 186 5.38 -12.17 23.24
CA ASP A 186 6.27 -11.23 23.94
C ASP A 186 5.83 -9.78 23.71
N GLN A 187 4.81 -9.35 24.47
CA GLN A 187 4.27 -8.00 24.38
C GLN A 187 5.29 -6.91 24.72
N VAL A 188 6.27 -7.21 25.60
CA VAL A 188 7.32 -6.24 25.97
C VAL A 188 8.27 -6.02 24.80
N ALA A 189 8.65 -7.08 24.09
CA ALA A 189 9.45 -6.96 22.87
C ALA A 189 8.70 -6.25 21.76
N VAL A 190 7.39 -6.53 21.57
CA VAL A 190 6.52 -5.81 20.62
C VAL A 190 6.52 -4.31 20.93
N GLN A 191 6.32 -3.91 22.18
CA GLN A 191 6.30 -2.49 22.57
C GLN A 191 7.65 -1.82 22.25
N ARG A 192 8.78 -2.46 22.61
CA ARG A 192 10.12 -1.95 22.25
C ARG A 192 10.31 -1.80 20.74
N GLY A 193 9.88 -2.79 19.96
CA GLY A 193 9.90 -2.69 18.50
C GLY A 193 9.08 -1.50 17.99
N MET A 194 7.91 -1.26 18.56
CA MET A 194 7.05 -0.14 18.20
C MET A 194 7.63 1.22 18.60
N ASP A 195 8.45 1.33 19.66
CA ASP A 195 9.17 2.57 19.96
C ASP A 195 10.13 2.96 18.82
N HIS A 196 10.78 1.98 18.19
CA HIS A 196 11.59 2.18 16.99
C HIS A 196 10.74 2.61 15.80
N VAL A 197 9.56 2.02 15.60
CA VAL A 197 8.61 2.44 14.55
C VAL A 197 8.15 3.88 14.78
N ILE A 198 7.83 4.26 16.02
CA ILE A 198 7.47 5.65 16.37
C ILE A 198 8.59 6.61 16.00
N ALA A 199 9.85 6.29 16.34
CA ALA A 199 11.00 7.11 15.99
C ALA A 199 11.13 7.29 14.46
N LEU A 200 10.96 6.21 13.71
CA LEU A 200 10.98 6.18 12.25
C LEU A 200 9.84 7.06 11.66
N ILE A 201 8.61 6.86 12.12
CA ILE A 201 7.45 7.62 11.62
C ILE A 201 7.60 9.13 11.90
N ARG A 202 8.15 9.51 13.05
CA ARG A 202 8.43 10.93 13.35
C ARG A 202 9.36 11.58 12.31
N VAL A 203 10.35 10.85 11.80
CA VAL A 203 11.22 11.36 10.73
C VAL A 203 10.41 11.54 9.44
N LEU A 204 9.52 10.60 9.09
CA LEU A 204 8.66 10.73 7.92
C LEU A 204 7.70 11.92 8.00
N VAL A 205 7.13 12.14 9.18
CA VAL A 205 6.21 13.28 9.40
C VAL A 205 6.94 14.62 9.29
N GLU A 206 8.15 14.71 9.83
CA GLU A 206 8.95 15.95 9.84
C GLU A 206 9.45 16.34 8.44
N PHE A 207 9.92 15.37 7.65
CA PHE A 207 10.59 15.63 6.37
C PHE A 207 9.69 15.33 5.14
N GLY A 208 8.46 14.88 5.36
CA GLY A 208 7.53 14.46 4.30
C GLY A 208 7.72 13.01 3.88
N GLY A 209 6.66 12.20 4.01
CA GLY A 209 6.72 10.73 3.92
C GLY A 209 7.40 10.19 2.66
N VAL A 210 7.07 10.73 1.47
CA VAL A 210 7.68 10.28 0.21
C VAL A 210 9.14 10.74 0.10
N ALA A 211 9.43 12.01 0.40
CA ALA A 211 10.77 12.56 0.29
C ALA A 211 11.75 11.90 1.28
N ALA A 212 11.32 11.71 2.54
CA ALA A 212 12.11 11.02 3.55
C ALA A 212 12.26 9.53 3.23
N GLY A 213 11.19 8.86 2.77
CA GLY A 213 11.25 7.46 2.35
C GLY A 213 12.25 7.23 1.21
N LYS A 214 12.28 8.12 0.19
CA LYS A 214 13.29 8.06 -0.87
C LYS A 214 14.71 8.26 -0.33
N ALA A 215 14.93 9.18 0.61
CA ALA A 215 16.22 9.35 1.25
C ALA A 215 16.62 8.12 2.08
N ALA A 216 15.67 7.49 2.79
CA ALA A 216 15.90 6.28 3.57
C ALA A 216 16.38 5.09 2.73
N MET A 217 16.05 5.02 1.43
CA MET A 217 16.55 3.97 0.53
C MET A 217 18.09 3.96 0.40
N GLN A 218 18.77 5.07 0.73
CA GLN A 218 20.22 5.11 0.79
C GLN A 218 20.81 4.16 1.86
N LEU A 219 20.03 3.76 2.86
CA LEU A 219 20.42 2.73 3.83
C LEU A 219 20.71 1.38 3.16
N HIS A 220 20.12 1.16 1.99
CA HIS A 220 20.30 -0.03 1.16
C HIS A 220 21.14 0.23 -0.10
N GLY A 221 21.84 1.37 -0.16
CA GLY A 221 22.68 1.73 -1.31
C GLY A 221 21.89 2.16 -2.56
N ILE A 222 20.61 2.51 -2.41
CA ILE A 222 19.73 2.89 -3.52
C ILE A 222 19.50 4.40 -3.51
N ASP A 223 19.87 5.10 -4.59
CA ASP A 223 19.43 6.47 -4.82
C ASP A 223 18.07 6.46 -5.55
N ALA A 224 17.01 6.75 -4.80
CA ALA A 224 15.65 6.84 -5.31
C ALA A 224 15.32 8.23 -5.93
N GLY A 225 16.29 9.13 -6.01
CA GLY A 225 16.14 10.47 -6.57
C GLY A 225 15.29 11.40 -5.69
N ASN A 226 14.78 12.46 -6.31
CA ASN A 226 13.86 13.40 -5.66
C ASN A 226 12.40 13.00 -5.89
N PRO A 227 11.47 13.40 -5.00
CA PRO A 227 10.05 13.25 -5.26
C PRO A 227 9.63 14.13 -6.45
N ARG A 228 8.54 13.77 -7.10
CA ARG A 228 7.92 14.55 -8.17
C ARG A 228 7.12 15.72 -7.60
N LEU A 229 7.05 16.80 -8.34
CA LEU A 229 6.16 17.90 -7.99
C LEU A 229 4.70 17.43 -7.85
N PRO A 230 3.94 17.99 -6.92
CA PRO A 230 4.22 19.14 -6.07
C PRO A 230 4.99 18.84 -4.77
N LEU A 231 5.47 17.62 -4.57
CA LEU A 231 6.19 17.24 -3.36
C LEU A 231 7.57 17.93 -3.33
N ARG A 232 7.91 18.47 -2.15
CA ARG A 232 9.17 19.20 -1.96
C ARG A 232 10.36 18.22 -1.88
N ALA A 233 11.41 18.48 -2.66
CA ALA A 233 12.67 17.79 -2.52
C ALA A 233 13.40 18.22 -1.23
N LEU A 234 14.11 17.27 -0.62
CA LEU A 234 15.00 17.55 0.51
C LEU A 234 16.34 18.13 0.03
N THR A 235 16.94 19.03 0.82
CA THR A 235 18.31 19.44 0.61
C THR A 235 19.28 18.28 0.88
N LYS A 236 20.54 18.43 0.50
CA LYS A 236 21.57 17.41 0.78
C LYS A 236 21.73 17.16 2.28
N GLU A 237 21.73 18.23 3.06
CA GLU A 237 21.85 18.18 4.52
C GLU A 237 20.63 17.50 5.15
N GLN A 238 19.42 17.80 4.66
CA GLN A 238 18.20 17.15 5.13
C GLN A 238 18.19 15.66 4.79
N LYS A 239 18.63 15.26 3.58
CA LYS A 239 18.77 13.84 3.20
C LYS A 239 19.71 13.12 4.15
N GLN A 240 20.88 13.71 4.46
CA GLN A 240 21.85 13.11 5.39
C GLN A 240 21.26 12.98 6.80
N THR A 241 20.52 13.98 7.27
CA THR A 241 19.84 13.95 8.57
C THR A 241 18.81 12.82 8.61
N VAL A 242 17.98 12.69 7.56
CA VAL A 242 17.01 11.61 7.44
C VAL A 242 17.70 10.23 7.50
N VAL A 243 18.77 10.04 6.69
CA VAL A 243 19.49 8.75 6.65
C VAL A 243 20.06 8.38 8.01
N ASN A 244 20.68 9.33 8.71
CA ASN A 244 21.26 9.10 10.03
C ASN A 244 20.16 8.74 11.05
N ARG A 245 19.10 9.56 11.16
CA ARG A 245 18.00 9.31 12.10
C ARG A 245 17.23 8.03 11.79
N MET A 246 17.04 7.69 10.51
CA MET A 246 16.43 6.42 10.13
C MET A 246 17.30 5.23 10.49
N ARG A 247 18.63 5.32 10.30
CA ARG A 247 19.56 4.27 10.72
C ARG A 247 19.42 4.02 12.22
N ASP A 248 19.47 5.08 13.02
CA ASP A 248 19.34 4.98 14.48
C ASP A 248 17.98 4.37 14.88
N ALA A 249 16.91 4.76 14.19
CA ALA A 249 15.55 4.25 14.45
C ALA A 249 15.38 2.75 14.12
N ILE A 250 16.06 2.24 13.10
CA ILE A 250 15.92 0.81 12.69
C ILE A 250 16.97 -0.11 13.34
N THR A 251 18.01 0.43 13.95
CA THR A 251 19.00 -0.39 14.65
C THR A 251 18.44 -0.82 16.01
N LEU A 252 18.02 -2.08 16.11
CA LEU A 252 17.63 -2.68 17.39
C LEU A 252 18.89 -2.87 18.25
N GLN A 253 18.90 -2.26 19.42
CA GLN A 253 19.92 -2.50 20.46
C GLN A 253 19.56 -3.74 21.26
#